data_cedd4e6436830bf6e366bc41144a8fde
#
_entry.id   cedd4e6436830bf6e366bc41144a8fde
#
_cell.length_a   1.000
_cell.length_b   1.000
_cell.length_c   1.000
_cell.angle_alpha   90.00
_cell.angle_beta   90.00
_cell.angle_gamma   90.00
#
_symmetry.space_group_name_H-M   'P 1'
#
loop_
_entity.id
_entity.type
_entity.pdbx_description
1 polymer ?
#
loop_
_entity_poly.entity_id
_entity_poly.type
_entity_poly.pdbx_seq_one_letter_code
_entity_poly.pdbx_strand_id
1 'polypeptide(L)'
;MTWRETYEKWLNSPALSEEEWKELDAIRDDPKEIEDRFYAPLVFGTAGLRGIMGLGTNRMNIHVIRHATQAFAELIVAEGTEAMKRGVCVCHDCRNNGVAFAREAAAIMAANGVHVRIFESLRPTPELSFAIRHYGAEAGINVTASHNPKEYNGYKVYWSDGAQLPPQHAAEIARRMENSDIFRAPHSMDFDEAVEKGLIEWMGEETDEAFLKNVEAQAINRDVVAKVADDFRVVYTPFHGCGWKLVPEALHRLGVKHLYPVEEQMVLDGNFPTVKSPNPENPEGFYLAIDLAKKVDSDLIIGTDPDSDRIGVLARRNGEYIPITGNQMGCLLLDYIINARRAAGTMPEHPAALSTIVSTTMVQRICEMNDVHFEATFTGFKFMAEKLAEYKAKGNYEYILAFEESYGYMMGDYVRDKDAVTASMMAAEMAAYYYDRGMTLIDAIDELYKKYGFYSEETVNLFMYGVDGLGEMRTLMASLRQTPPAEVGGTPVTRVRDYQPGDVVIPGLGVVEKTPIVGSNVLFFELSDGSALVVRPSGTEPKIKMYVLARGASAEEAKARKDRYAAYARSLAEKK
;
A
#
# COMPACT_ATOMS: atom_id res chain seq x y z
N MET A 1 -1.51 -25.30 -23.17
CA MET A 1 -0.10 -25.27 -23.56
C MET A 1 0.77 -25.50 -22.33
N THR A 2 1.82 -26.31 -22.46
CA THR A 2 2.87 -26.41 -21.43
C THR A 2 3.70 -25.13 -21.43
N TRP A 3 4.44 -24.89 -20.35
CA TRP A 3 5.35 -23.74 -20.27
C TRP A 3 6.37 -23.72 -21.42
N ARG A 4 6.85 -24.90 -21.87
CA ARG A 4 7.78 -25.02 -22.99
C ARG A 4 7.14 -24.66 -24.34
N GLU A 5 5.93 -25.11 -24.61
CA GLU A 5 5.17 -24.72 -25.81
C GLU A 5 4.87 -23.23 -25.83
N THR A 6 4.62 -22.61 -24.66
CA THR A 6 4.42 -21.18 -24.52
C THR A 6 5.70 -20.40 -24.83
N TYR A 7 6.85 -20.85 -24.31
CA TYR A 7 8.16 -20.28 -24.62
C TYR A 7 8.47 -20.35 -26.12
N GLU A 8 8.28 -21.52 -26.75
CA GLU A 8 8.50 -21.70 -28.19
C GLU A 8 7.59 -20.79 -29.03
N LYS A 9 6.32 -20.63 -28.61
CA LYS A 9 5.39 -19.68 -29.25
C LYS A 9 5.94 -18.25 -29.18
N TRP A 10 6.47 -17.83 -28.03
CA TRP A 10 7.07 -16.52 -27.87
C TRP A 10 8.32 -16.37 -28.73
N LEU A 11 9.28 -17.28 -28.65
CA LEU A 11 10.55 -17.25 -29.40
C LEU A 11 10.33 -17.15 -30.93
N ASN A 12 9.24 -17.74 -31.43
CA ASN A 12 8.88 -17.73 -32.85
C ASN A 12 7.90 -16.61 -33.23
N SER A 13 7.56 -15.70 -32.31
CA SER A 13 6.62 -14.62 -32.59
C SER A 13 7.27 -13.52 -33.45
N PRO A 14 6.64 -13.10 -34.56
CA PRO A 14 7.11 -11.96 -35.34
C PRO A 14 6.90 -10.61 -34.64
N ALA A 15 6.23 -10.59 -33.50
CA ALA A 15 5.99 -9.38 -32.71
C ALA A 15 7.20 -8.99 -31.84
N LEU A 16 8.18 -9.87 -31.66
CA LEU A 16 9.39 -9.57 -30.90
C LEU A 16 10.36 -8.73 -31.73
N SER A 17 10.97 -7.75 -31.08
CA SER A 17 12.16 -7.07 -31.60
C SER A 17 13.37 -8.02 -31.59
N GLU A 18 14.43 -7.64 -32.30
CA GLU A 18 15.68 -8.41 -32.32
C GLU A 18 16.29 -8.53 -30.91
N GLU A 19 16.18 -7.48 -30.08
CA GLU A 19 16.68 -7.46 -28.70
C GLU A 19 15.88 -8.40 -27.81
N GLU A 20 14.56 -8.36 -27.92
CA GLU A 20 13.65 -9.26 -27.19
C GLU A 20 13.86 -10.72 -27.59
N TRP A 21 14.05 -10.97 -28.87
CA TRP A 21 14.37 -12.31 -29.36
C TRP A 21 15.69 -12.82 -28.76
N LYS A 22 16.75 -11.99 -28.73
CA LYS A 22 18.04 -12.33 -28.14
C LYS A 22 17.92 -12.63 -26.63
N GLU A 23 17.09 -11.87 -25.91
CA GLU A 23 16.83 -12.13 -24.48
C GLU A 23 16.24 -13.53 -24.27
N LEU A 24 15.24 -13.92 -25.07
CA LEU A 24 14.63 -15.25 -24.95
C LEU A 24 15.56 -16.36 -25.45
N ASP A 25 16.31 -16.12 -26.52
CA ASP A 25 17.26 -17.11 -27.05
C ASP A 25 18.39 -17.42 -26.05
N ALA A 26 18.81 -16.41 -25.28
CA ALA A 26 19.85 -16.57 -24.26
C ALA A 26 19.51 -17.57 -23.14
N ILE A 27 18.21 -17.81 -22.88
CA ILE A 27 17.75 -18.77 -21.86
C ILE A 27 17.36 -20.13 -22.45
N ARG A 28 17.59 -20.37 -23.77
CA ARG A 28 17.15 -21.58 -24.48
C ARG A 28 17.58 -22.89 -23.80
N ASP A 29 18.74 -22.90 -23.22
CA ASP A 29 19.35 -24.08 -22.58
C ASP A 29 19.15 -24.10 -21.05
N ASP A 30 18.36 -23.16 -20.50
CA ASP A 30 18.01 -23.12 -19.08
C ASP A 30 16.52 -23.43 -18.85
N PRO A 31 16.16 -24.72 -18.69
CA PRO A 31 14.76 -25.12 -18.53
C PRO A 31 14.11 -24.57 -17.24
N LYS A 32 14.90 -24.26 -16.20
CA LYS A 32 14.37 -23.69 -14.95
C LYS A 32 13.96 -22.23 -15.14
N GLU A 33 14.80 -21.44 -15.80
CA GLU A 33 14.50 -20.05 -16.11
C GLU A 33 13.33 -19.95 -17.10
N ILE A 34 13.24 -20.85 -18.10
CA ILE A 34 12.10 -20.91 -19.01
C ILE A 34 10.82 -21.25 -18.25
N GLU A 35 10.84 -22.28 -17.39
CA GLU A 35 9.68 -22.65 -16.59
C GLU A 35 9.25 -21.49 -15.71
N ASP A 36 10.15 -20.81 -14.99
CA ASP A 36 9.85 -19.68 -14.12
C ASP A 36 9.20 -18.49 -14.87
N ARG A 37 9.64 -18.24 -16.11
CA ARG A 37 9.06 -17.18 -16.96
C ARG A 37 7.73 -17.53 -17.60
N PHE A 38 7.42 -18.83 -17.79
CA PHE A 38 6.29 -19.25 -18.63
C PHE A 38 5.32 -20.25 -17.98
N TYR A 39 5.52 -20.66 -16.70
CA TYR A 39 4.64 -21.65 -16.06
C TYR A 39 3.19 -21.19 -15.92
N ALA A 40 2.95 -19.90 -15.80
CA ALA A 40 1.62 -19.28 -15.74
C ALA A 40 1.70 -17.81 -16.18
N PRO A 41 0.63 -17.22 -16.71
CA PRO A 41 0.56 -15.77 -16.90
C PRO A 41 0.42 -15.04 -15.56
N LEU A 42 0.88 -13.78 -15.52
CA LEU A 42 0.56 -12.87 -14.42
C LEU A 42 -0.94 -12.74 -14.27
N VAL A 43 -1.42 -12.87 -13.04
CA VAL A 43 -2.86 -12.78 -12.74
C VAL A 43 -3.26 -11.32 -12.60
N PHE A 44 -4.23 -10.88 -13.42
CA PHE A 44 -4.84 -9.56 -13.29
C PHE A 44 -5.85 -9.58 -12.14
N GLY A 45 -5.56 -8.83 -11.08
CA GLY A 45 -6.41 -8.70 -9.90
C GLY A 45 -6.95 -7.28 -9.71
N THR A 46 -7.65 -7.04 -8.62
CA THR A 46 -8.17 -5.70 -8.26
C THR A 46 -7.06 -4.65 -8.06
N ALA A 47 -5.83 -5.08 -7.79
CA ALA A 47 -4.65 -4.22 -7.73
C ALA A 47 -3.87 -4.20 -9.08
N GLY A 48 -4.44 -4.73 -10.16
CA GLY A 48 -3.80 -4.83 -11.47
C GLY A 48 -2.78 -5.98 -11.55
N LEU A 49 -1.63 -5.71 -12.18
CA LEU A 49 -0.53 -6.64 -12.39
C LEU A 49 0.71 -6.22 -11.58
N ARG A 50 1.51 -7.19 -11.14
CA ARG A 50 2.82 -6.96 -10.54
C ARG A 50 3.71 -8.17 -10.80
N GLY A 51 4.96 -7.94 -11.20
CA GLY A 51 5.92 -9.01 -11.43
C GLY A 51 7.35 -8.50 -11.63
N ILE A 52 8.26 -9.45 -11.72
CA ILE A 52 9.65 -9.19 -12.11
C ILE A 52 9.66 -8.76 -13.58
N MET A 53 10.49 -7.77 -13.94
CA MET A 53 10.66 -7.34 -15.33
C MET A 53 11.42 -8.38 -16.15
N GLY A 54 11.09 -8.49 -17.42
CA GLY A 54 11.68 -9.41 -18.38
C GLY A 54 10.65 -10.01 -19.31
N LEU A 55 11.07 -10.76 -20.31
CA LEU A 55 10.18 -11.44 -21.25
C LEU A 55 9.63 -12.74 -20.67
N GLY A 56 8.37 -12.99 -20.97
CA GLY A 56 7.61 -14.16 -20.53
C GLY A 56 6.21 -13.80 -20.02
N THR A 57 5.35 -14.79 -19.91
CA THR A 57 3.97 -14.59 -19.44
C THR A 57 3.89 -14.28 -17.95
N ASN A 58 4.86 -14.77 -17.16
CA ASN A 58 5.01 -14.52 -15.72
C ASN A 58 5.98 -13.36 -15.43
N ARG A 59 6.09 -12.40 -16.34
CA ARG A 59 6.98 -11.23 -16.23
C ARG A 59 6.26 -9.96 -16.64
N MET A 60 6.74 -8.83 -16.10
CA MET A 60 6.30 -7.50 -16.56
C MET A 60 7.13 -7.09 -17.77
N ASN A 61 6.46 -6.87 -18.89
CA ASN A 61 7.06 -6.44 -20.16
C ASN A 61 6.03 -5.70 -21.01
N ILE A 62 6.48 -5.14 -22.12
CA ILE A 62 5.64 -4.32 -23.00
C ILE A 62 4.45 -5.11 -23.58
N HIS A 63 4.61 -6.41 -23.86
CA HIS A 63 3.53 -7.24 -24.42
C HIS A 63 2.43 -7.46 -23.39
N VAL A 64 2.79 -7.69 -22.12
CA VAL A 64 1.84 -7.82 -21.01
C VAL A 64 1.11 -6.50 -20.76
N ILE A 65 1.81 -5.36 -20.79
CA ILE A 65 1.21 -4.02 -20.68
C ILE A 65 0.21 -3.77 -21.80
N ARG A 66 0.60 -4.04 -23.06
CA ARG A 66 -0.28 -3.92 -24.23
C ARG A 66 -1.54 -4.75 -24.10
N HIS A 67 -1.37 -6.00 -23.72
CA HIS A 67 -2.47 -6.95 -23.56
C HIS A 67 -3.46 -6.51 -22.48
N ALA A 68 -2.95 -6.14 -21.31
CA ALA A 68 -3.77 -5.65 -20.21
C ALA A 68 -4.48 -4.32 -20.54
N THR A 69 -3.75 -3.39 -21.18
CA THR A 69 -4.31 -2.08 -21.53
C THR A 69 -5.39 -2.18 -22.62
N GLN A 70 -5.20 -3.05 -23.63
CA GLN A 70 -6.23 -3.27 -24.64
C GLN A 70 -7.50 -3.87 -24.01
N ALA A 71 -7.36 -4.85 -23.12
CA ALA A 71 -8.50 -5.43 -22.41
C ALA A 71 -9.21 -4.39 -21.52
N PHE A 72 -8.45 -3.50 -20.90
CA PHE A 72 -9.01 -2.41 -20.07
C PHE A 72 -9.69 -1.34 -20.93
N ALA A 73 -9.11 -0.95 -22.06
CA ALA A 73 -9.73 -0.03 -23.01
C ALA A 73 -11.07 -0.57 -23.53
N GLU A 74 -11.12 -1.86 -23.89
CA GLU A 74 -12.35 -2.54 -24.30
C GLU A 74 -13.43 -2.55 -23.22
N LEU A 75 -13.05 -2.61 -21.93
CA LEU A 75 -14.00 -2.46 -20.83
C LEU A 75 -14.59 -1.05 -20.80
N ILE A 76 -13.75 -0.01 -20.86
CA ILE A 76 -14.21 1.40 -20.84
C ILE A 76 -15.09 1.71 -22.05
N VAL A 77 -14.73 1.20 -23.24
CA VAL A 77 -15.57 1.34 -24.45
C VAL A 77 -16.94 0.70 -24.26
N ALA A 78 -17.00 -0.45 -23.58
CA ALA A 78 -18.27 -1.13 -23.28
C ALA A 78 -19.15 -0.36 -22.28
N GLU A 79 -18.57 0.49 -21.41
CA GLU A 79 -19.31 1.42 -20.53
C GLU A 79 -19.95 2.58 -21.31
N GLY A 80 -19.55 2.80 -22.58
CA GLY A 80 -20.17 3.71 -23.51
C GLY A 80 -19.44 5.05 -23.70
N THR A 81 -20.01 5.86 -24.59
CA THR A 81 -19.38 7.11 -25.08
C THR A 81 -19.07 8.12 -23.98
N GLU A 82 -19.91 8.22 -22.95
CA GLU A 82 -19.66 9.17 -21.85
C GLU A 82 -18.48 8.72 -20.97
N ALA A 83 -18.31 7.41 -20.74
CA ALA A 83 -17.14 6.86 -20.07
C ALA A 83 -15.85 7.13 -20.87
N MET A 84 -15.90 6.93 -22.20
CA MET A 84 -14.78 7.22 -23.10
C MET A 84 -14.38 8.71 -23.05
N LYS A 85 -15.34 9.64 -22.97
CA LYS A 85 -15.10 11.09 -22.87
C LYS A 85 -14.54 11.49 -21.51
N ARG A 86 -15.05 10.90 -20.41
CA ARG A 86 -14.47 11.11 -19.07
C ARG A 86 -13.02 10.65 -19.04
N GLY A 87 -12.72 9.54 -19.71
CA GLY A 87 -11.38 9.09 -20.01
C GLY A 87 -10.62 8.55 -18.81
N VAL A 88 -9.30 8.48 -18.94
CA VAL A 88 -8.42 7.91 -17.93
C VAL A 88 -7.31 8.88 -17.53
N CYS A 89 -6.91 8.84 -16.24
CA CYS A 89 -5.70 9.47 -15.74
C CYS A 89 -4.56 8.45 -15.72
N VAL A 90 -3.35 8.83 -16.16
CA VAL A 90 -2.18 7.94 -16.20
C VAL A 90 -1.03 8.53 -15.40
N CYS A 91 -0.42 7.70 -14.56
CA CYS A 91 0.69 8.04 -13.70
C CYS A 91 1.76 6.93 -13.75
N HIS A 92 2.98 7.25 -13.31
CA HIS A 92 4.06 6.28 -13.09
C HIS A 92 4.98 6.73 -11.96
N ASP A 93 5.74 5.78 -11.40
CA ASP A 93 6.82 6.05 -10.46
C ASP A 93 8.19 6.16 -11.16
N CYS A 94 9.28 6.14 -10.36
CA CYS A 94 10.65 6.28 -10.87
C CYS A 94 11.23 5.01 -11.51
N ARG A 95 10.50 3.88 -11.51
CA ARG A 95 11.02 2.58 -11.93
C ARG A 95 11.41 2.54 -13.39
N ASN A 96 12.42 1.69 -13.69
CA ASN A 96 12.82 1.40 -15.06
C ASN A 96 11.60 0.96 -15.89
N ASN A 97 11.55 1.39 -17.14
CA ASN A 97 10.42 1.22 -18.08
C ASN A 97 9.11 1.91 -17.68
N GLY A 98 9.03 2.62 -16.54
CA GLY A 98 7.81 3.29 -16.08
C GLY A 98 7.22 4.24 -17.12
N VAL A 99 8.05 5.14 -17.67
CA VAL A 99 7.65 6.11 -18.71
C VAL A 99 7.18 5.40 -19.99
N ALA A 100 7.95 4.38 -20.45
CA ALA A 100 7.60 3.65 -21.67
C ALA A 100 6.26 2.92 -21.54
N PHE A 101 6.04 2.24 -20.42
CA PHE A 101 4.79 1.54 -20.14
C PHE A 101 3.59 2.50 -20.00
N ALA A 102 3.79 3.64 -19.34
CA ALA A 102 2.75 4.65 -19.17
C ALA A 102 2.35 5.29 -20.52
N ARG A 103 3.32 5.65 -21.36
CA ARG A 103 3.06 6.20 -22.71
C ARG A 103 2.39 5.19 -23.63
N GLU A 104 2.83 3.93 -23.60
CA GLU A 104 2.19 2.86 -24.39
C GLU A 104 0.73 2.64 -23.97
N ALA A 105 0.48 2.61 -22.64
CA ALA A 105 -0.88 2.50 -22.12
C ALA A 105 -1.75 3.70 -22.56
N ALA A 106 -1.22 4.92 -22.50
CA ALA A 106 -1.91 6.12 -22.95
C ALA A 106 -2.24 6.08 -24.45
N ALA A 107 -1.28 5.66 -25.29
CA ALA A 107 -1.44 5.55 -26.73
C ALA A 107 -2.52 4.52 -27.12
N ILE A 108 -2.58 3.38 -26.42
CA ILE A 108 -3.62 2.35 -26.63
C ILE A 108 -4.99 2.89 -26.23
N MET A 109 -5.12 3.54 -25.08
CA MET A 109 -6.38 4.15 -24.64
C MET A 109 -6.88 5.17 -25.65
N ALA A 110 -6.01 6.09 -26.11
CA ALA A 110 -6.34 7.11 -27.11
C ALA A 110 -6.77 6.49 -28.44
N ALA A 111 -6.08 5.45 -28.92
CA ALA A 111 -6.42 4.76 -30.18
C ALA A 111 -7.78 4.06 -30.11
N ASN A 112 -8.23 3.63 -28.91
CA ASN A 112 -9.57 3.09 -28.68
C ASN A 112 -10.64 4.18 -28.47
N GLY A 113 -10.28 5.46 -28.67
CA GLY A 113 -11.20 6.59 -28.51
C GLY A 113 -11.48 7.00 -27.06
N VAL A 114 -10.68 6.52 -26.13
CA VAL A 114 -10.75 6.90 -24.71
C VAL A 114 -9.86 8.12 -24.50
N HIS A 115 -10.42 9.21 -23.98
CA HIS A 115 -9.65 10.42 -23.65
C HIS A 115 -8.63 10.12 -22.54
N VAL A 116 -7.42 10.67 -22.64
CA VAL A 116 -6.33 10.41 -21.69
C VAL A 116 -5.80 11.70 -21.09
N ARG A 117 -5.59 11.70 -19.78
CA ARG A 117 -4.78 12.67 -19.07
C ARG A 117 -3.58 11.96 -18.45
N ILE A 118 -2.38 12.36 -18.80
CA ILE A 118 -1.12 11.76 -18.33
C ILE A 118 -0.27 12.81 -17.63
N PHE A 119 0.31 12.45 -16.48
CA PHE A 119 1.27 13.34 -15.82
C PHE A 119 2.55 13.52 -16.65
N GLU A 120 3.05 14.76 -16.71
CA GLU A 120 4.27 15.11 -17.45
C GLU A 120 5.54 14.43 -16.92
N SER A 121 5.51 14.03 -15.65
CA SER A 121 6.55 13.26 -14.98
C SER A 121 5.95 12.40 -13.86
N LEU A 122 6.78 11.62 -13.17
CA LEU A 122 6.31 10.78 -12.07
C LEU A 122 5.56 11.59 -11.00
N ARG A 123 4.50 11.01 -10.45
CA ARG A 123 3.71 11.58 -9.35
C ARG A 123 3.30 10.49 -8.34
N PRO A 124 2.98 10.89 -7.10
CA PRO A 124 2.47 9.99 -6.06
C PRO A 124 1.19 9.25 -6.46
N THR A 125 1.06 8.00 -6.02
CA THR A 125 -0.19 7.23 -6.12
C THR A 125 -1.42 7.99 -5.61
N PRO A 126 -1.39 8.67 -4.43
CA PRO A 126 -2.55 9.44 -3.97
C PRO A 126 -2.92 10.60 -4.89
N GLU A 127 -1.98 11.21 -5.57
CA GLU A 127 -2.29 12.26 -6.54
C GLU A 127 -3.02 11.74 -7.78
N LEU A 128 -2.74 10.50 -8.23
CA LEU A 128 -3.55 9.85 -9.26
C LEU A 128 -4.99 9.62 -8.75
N SER A 129 -5.15 9.08 -7.54
CA SER A 129 -6.47 8.90 -6.92
C SER A 129 -7.25 10.22 -6.86
N PHE A 130 -6.58 11.30 -6.49
CA PHE A 130 -7.12 12.66 -6.51
C PHE A 130 -7.48 13.12 -7.93
N ALA A 131 -6.58 12.98 -8.90
CA ALA A 131 -6.77 13.44 -10.29
C ALA A 131 -7.99 12.77 -10.94
N ILE A 132 -8.20 11.47 -10.75
CA ILE A 132 -9.39 10.76 -11.24
C ILE A 132 -10.66 11.46 -10.75
N ARG A 133 -10.74 11.78 -9.48
CA ARG A 133 -11.90 12.44 -8.86
C ARG A 133 -12.02 13.91 -9.26
N HIS A 134 -10.88 14.63 -9.31
CA HIS A 134 -10.80 16.05 -9.63
C HIS A 134 -11.27 16.33 -11.07
N TYR A 135 -10.83 15.52 -12.02
CA TYR A 135 -11.22 15.63 -13.43
C TYR A 135 -12.51 14.87 -13.76
N GLY A 136 -13.07 14.12 -12.82
CA GLY A 136 -14.22 13.25 -13.07
C GLY A 136 -13.93 12.15 -14.08
N ALA A 137 -12.69 11.65 -14.12
CA ALA A 137 -12.28 10.60 -15.04
C ALA A 137 -12.99 9.28 -14.72
N GLU A 138 -13.14 8.41 -15.73
CA GLU A 138 -13.74 7.08 -15.57
C GLU A 138 -12.83 6.14 -14.83
N ALA A 139 -11.52 6.28 -15.03
CA ALA A 139 -10.56 5.33 -14.50
C ALA A 139 -9.16 5.93 -14.37
N GLY A 140 -8.22 5.15 -13.84
CA GLY A 140 -6.80 5.51 -13.78
C GLY A 140 -5.87 4.34 -13.91
N ILE A 141 -4.65 4.63 -14.36
CA ILE A 141 -3.54 3.68 -14.50
C ILE A 141 -2.33 4.25 -13.77
N ASN A 142 -1.72 3.44 -12.88
CA ASN A 142 -0.43 3.77 -12.29
C ASN A 142 0.59 2.67 -12.57
N VAL A 143 1.65 3.02 -13.26
CA VAL A 143 2.77 2.11 -13.53
C VAL A 143 3.75 2.14 -12.36
N THR A 144 3.59 1.21 -11.43
CA THR A 144 4.40 1.12 -10.21
C THR A 144 4.35 -0.28 -9.61
N ALA A 145 5.41 -0.68 -8.91
CA ALA A 145 5.42 -1.84 -8.03
C ALA A 145 5.58 -1.43 -6.55
N SER A 146 5.21 -0.17 -6.19
CA SER A 146 5.30 0.34 -4.82
C SER A 146 6.71 0.14 -4.24
N HIS A 147 6.85 -0.47 -3.10
CA HIS A 147 8.10 -0.70 -2.36
C HIS A 147 8.90 -1.95 -2.76
N ASN A 148 8.49 -2.68 -3.80
CA ASN A 148 9.24 -3.86 -4.26
C ASN A 148 10.65 -3.49 -4.74
N PRO A 149 11.62 -4.42 -4.73
CA PRO A 149 12.96 -4.23 -5.29
C PRO A 149 12.95 -3.77 -6.75
N LYS A 150 14.11 -3.31 -7.24
CA LYS A 150 14.28 -2.71 -8.58
C LYS A 150 13.91 -3.60 -9.75
N GLU A 151 13.97 -4.92 -9.54
CA GLU A 151 13.65 -5.93 -10.55
C GLU A 151 12.15 -5.97 -10.88
N TYR A 152 11.30 -5.38 -10.03
CA TYR A 152 9.86 -5.40 -10.18
C TYR A 152 9.32 -4.14 -10.87
N ASN A 153 8.23 -4.33 -11.64
CA ASN A 153 7.32 -3.25 -12.00
C ASN A 153 5.87 -3.76 -11.91
N GLY A 154 4.90 -2.87 -12.12
CA GLY A 154 3.50 -3.21 -12.01
C GLY A 154 2.61 -2.26 -12.82
N TYR A 155 1.34 -2.61 -12.89
CA TYR A 155 0.31 -1.88 -13.60
C TYR A 155 -0.94 -1.89 -12.70
N LYS A 156 -1.02 -0.88 -11.82
CA LYS A 156 -2.18 -0.68 -10.92
C LYS A 156 -3.30 0.02 -11.70
N VAL A 157 -4.54 -0.35 -11.40
CA VAL A 157 -5.73 0.22 -12.05
C VAL A 157 -6.73 0.71 -11.02
N TYR A 158 -7.38 1.81 -11.36
CA TYR A 158 -8.30 2.56 -10.50
C TYR A 158 -9.61 2.81 -11.24
N TRP A 159 -10.69 3.01 -10.49
CA TRP A 159 -12.00 3.34 -11.06
C TRP A 159 -12.41 4.78 -10.73
N SER A 160 -13.59 5.17 -11.19
CA SER A 160 -14.08 6.56 -11.18
C SER A 160 -14.21 7.20 -9.81
N ASP A 161 -14.25 6.41 -8.75
CA ASP A 161 -14.23 6.90 -7.36
C ASP A 161 -12.82 7.23 -6.85
N GLY A 162 -11.78 6.91 -7.61
CA GLY A 162 -10.36 7.06 -7.24
C GLY A 162 -9.79 5.91 -6.42
N ALA A 163 -10.56 4.84 -6.18
CA ALA A 163 -10.10 3.62 -5.53
C ALA A 163 -9.64 2.57 -6.56
N GLN A 164 -8.94 1.54 -6.10
CA GLN A 164 -8.58 0.39 -6.92
C GLN A 164 -9.83 -0.30 -7.47
N LEU A 165 -9.69 -0.96 -8.64
CA LEU A 165 -10.81 -1.56 -9.36
C LEU A 165 -11.73 -2.42 -8.48
N PRO A 166 -13.06 -2.29 -8.65
CA PRO A 166 -14.02 -3.26 -8.13
C PRO A 166 -13.74 -4.68 -8.65
N PRO A 167 -14.01 -5.73 -7.85
CA PRO A 167 -13.73 -7.12 -8.24
C PRO A 167 -14.36 -7.55 -9.57
N GLN A 168 -15.57 -7.07 -9.89
CA GLN A 168 -16.27 -7.40 -11.13
C GLN A 168 -15.55 -6.84 -12.37
N HIS A 169 -15.00 -5.61 -12.30
CA HIS A 169 -14.24 -5.03 -13.40
C HIS A 169 -12.88 -5.71 -13.58
N ALA A 170 -12.21 -6.04 -12.46
CA ALA A 170 -10.96 -6.80 -12.51
C ALA A 170 -11.16 -8.18 -13.15
N ALA A 171 -12.25 -8.89 -12.78
CA ALA A 171 -12.60 -10.18 -13.38
C ALA A 171 -12.92 -10.08 -14.88
N GLU A 172 -13.60 -9.00 -15.30
CA GLU A 172 -13.91 -8.79 -16.71
C GLU A 172 -12.65 -8.51 -17.55
N ILE A 173 -11.70 -7.71 -17.04
CA ILE A 173 -10.40 -7.49 -17.70
C ILE A 173 -9.63 -8.81 -17.81
N ALA A 174 -9.53 -9.57 -16.71
CA ALA A 174 -8.87 -10.88 -16.71
C ALA A 174 -9.49 -11.82 -17.75
N ARG A 175 -10.84 -11.89 -17.83
CA ARG A 175 -11.57 -12.69 -18.81
C ARG A 175 -11.26 -12.25 -20.26
N ARG A 176 -11.14 -10.93 -20.54
CA ARG A 176 -10.77 -10.43 -21.86
C ARG A 176 -9.34 -10.83 -22.23
N MET A 177 -8.41 -10.72 -21.27
CA MET A 177 -7.02 -11.16 -21.46
C MET A 177 -6.97 -12.68 -21.74
N GLU A 178 -7.68 -13.52 -20.99
CA GLU A 178 -7.70 -14.96 -21.18
C GLU A 178 -8.24 -15.38 -22.56
N ASN A 179 -9.18 -14.61 -23.12
CA ASN A 179 -9.82 -14.88 -24.40
C ASN A 179 -9.14 -14.20 -25.61
N SER A 180 -8.00 -13.55 -25.41
CA SER A 180 -7.24 -12.91 -26.48
C SER A 180 -5.79 -13.39 -26.50
N ASP A 181 -5.15 -13.28 -27.67
CA ASP A 181 -3.73 -13.61 -27.80
C ASP A 181 -2.88 -12.44 -27.29
N ILE A 182 -1.84 -12.71 -26.52
CA ILE A 182 -0.92 -11.69 -25.98
C ILE A 182 -0.19 -10.90 -27.08
N PHE A 183 0.01 -11.52 -28.24
CA PHE A 183 0.59 -10.86 -29.42
C PHE A 183 -0.46 -10.27 -30.37
N ARG A 184 -1.74 -10.32 -30.03
CA ARG A 184 -2.74 -9.55 -30.76
C ARG A 184 -2.33 -8.10 -30.77
N ALA A 185 -2.15 -7.54 -31.96
CA ALA A 185 -1.83 -6.14 -32.09
C ALA A 185 -2.92 -5.29 -31.41
N PRO A 186 -2.58 -4.47 -30.40
CA PRO A 186 -3.54 -3.57 -29.79
C PRO A 186 -3.94 -2.51 -30.82
N HIS A 187 -5.12 -1.89 -30.63
CA HIS A 187 -5.36 -0.61 -31.25
C HIS A 187 -4.41 0.39 -30.60
N SER A 188 -3.37 0.78 -31.29
CA SER A 188 -2.39 1.76 -30.84
C SER A 188 -2.17 2.82 -31.90
N MET A 189 -1.71 3.97 -31.47
CA MET A 189 -1.29 5.08 -32.33
C MET A 189 0.01 5.66 -31.78
N ASP A 190 0.64 6.53 -32.57
CA ASP A 190 1.81 7.25 -32.07
C ASP A 190 1.41 8.18 -30.92
N PHE A 191 2.21 8.19 -29.86
CA PHE A 191 1.90 8.96 -28.65
C PHE A 191 1.89 10.47 -28.93
N ASP A 192 2.90 10.97 -29.65
CA ASP A 192 3.02 12.40 -29.93
C ASP A 192 1.92 12.85 -30.90
N GLU A 193 1.54 12.01 -31.87
CA GLU A 193 0.38 12.22 -32.72
C GLU A 193 -0.93 12.30 -31.92
N ALA A 194 -1.09 11.46 -30.89
CA ALA A 194 -2.26 11.49 -30.01
C ALA A 194 -2.33 12.78 -29.19
N VAL A 195 -1.18 13.28 -28.72
CA VAL A 195 -1.07 14.59 -28.05
C VAL A 195 -1.43 15.72 -29.00
N GLU A 196 -0.88 15.75 -30.23
CA GLU A 196 -1.19 16.76 -31.22
C GLU A 196 -2.68 16.80 -31.59
N LYS A 197 -3.35 15.66 -31.58
CA LYS A 197 -4.79 15.54 -31.83
C LYS A 197 -5.67 15.88 -30.62
N GLY A 198 -5.07 16.17 -29.47
CA GLY A 198 -5.80 16.45 -28.24
C GLY A 198 -6.53 15.22 -27.65
N LEU A 199 -6.10 14.01 -28.01
CA LEU A 199 -6.60 12.76 -27.42
C LEU A 199 -5.89 12.43 -26.11
N ILE A 200 -4.66 12.93 -25.98
CA ILE A 200 -3.85 12.86 -24.75
C ILE A 200 -3.55 14.30 -24.31
N GLU A 201 -3.89 14.62 -23.07
CA GLU A 201 -3.61 15.88 -22.39
C GLU A 201 -2.61 15.69 -21.26
N TRP A 202 -1.74 16.68 -21.04
CA TRP A 202 -0.79 16.67 -19.95
C TRP A 202 -1.43 17.17 -18.65
N MET A 203 -1.11 16.52 -17.53
CA MET A 203 -1.32 17.00 -16.17
C MET A 203 0.04 17.39 -15.58
N GLY A 204 0.06 18.45 -14.76
CA GLY A 204 1.29 18.94 -14.14
C GLY A 204 1.00 19.83 -12.94
N GLU A 205 1.65 21.00 -12.87
CA GLU A 205 1.63 21.91 -11.71
C GLU A 205 0.23 22.34 -11.28
N GLU A 206 -0.73 22.46 -12.17
CA GLU A 206 -2.11 22.80 -11.81
C GLU A 206 -2.75 21.69 -10.97
N THR A 207 -2.48 20.43 -11.32
CA THR A 207 -2.94 19.27 -10.55
C THR A 207 -2.22 19.18 -9.22
N ASP A 208 -0.87 19.37 -9.20
CA ASP A 208 -0.06 19.42 -7.99
C ASP A 208 -0.62 20.45 -6.99
N GLU A 209 -0.92 21.68 -7.48
CA GLU A 209 -1.44 22.76 -6.64
C GLU A 209 -2.85 22.46 -6.09
N ALA A 210 -3.72 21.88 -6.92
CA ALA A 210 -5.06 21.48 -6.49
C ALA A 210 -5.00 20.34 -5.46
N PHE A 211 -4.10 19.38 -5.62
CA PHE A 211 -3.84 18.31 -4.66
C PHE A 211 -3.30 18.86 -3.34
N LEU A 212 -2.23 19.68 -3.39
CA LEU A 212 -1.59 20.26 -2.21
C LEU A 212 -2.54 21.12 -1.38
N LYS A 213 -3.48 21.85 -1.98
CA LYS A 213 -4.54 22.57 -1.24
C LYS A 213 -5.40 21.64 -0.38
N ASN A 214 -5.69 20.43 -0.88
CA ASN A 214 -6.44 19.44 -0.10
C ASN A 214 -5.57 18.83 1.01
N VAL A 215 -4.28 18.58 0.73
CA VAL A 215 -3.30 18.16 1.75
C VAL A 215 -3.23 19.19 2.87
N GLU A 216 -3.01 20.46 2.54
CA GLU A 216 -2.94 21.57 3.50
C GLU A 216 -4.20 21.70 4.37
N ALA A 217 -5.37 21.42 3.82
CA ALA A 217 -6.64 21.48 4.53
C ALA A 217 -6.76 20.43 5.65
N GLN A 218 -5.88 19.42 5.67
CA GLN A 218 -5.86 18.41 6.73
C GLN A 218 -5.08 18.86 7.98
N ALA A 219 -4.25 19.90 7.88
CA ALA A 219 -3.51 20.43 9.02
C ALA A 219 -4.47 21.02 10.08
N ILE A 220 -4.25 20.69 11.35
CA ILE A 220 -5.13 21.05 12.47
C ILE A 220 -4.48 22.14 13.35
N ASN A 221 -3.16 22.04 13.62
CA ASN A 221 -2.43 22.88 14.57
C ASN A 221 -1.26 23.64 13.92
N ARG A 222 -1.46 24.36 12.84
CA ARG A 222 -0.42 25.14 12.16
C ARG A 222 0.31 26.12 13.09
N ASP A 223 -0.40 26.71 14.06
CA ASP A 223 0.17 27.66 15.02
C ASP A 223 1.26 27.03 15.89
N VAL A 224 1.12 25.75 16.23
CA VAL A 224 2.14 25.01 17.00
C VAL A 224 3.39 24.82 16.15
N VAL A 225 3.26 24.49 14.87
CA VAL A 225 4.40 24.36 13.95
C VAL A 225 5.12 25.71 13.82
N ALA A 226 4.37 26.80 13.64
CA ALA A 226 4.95 28.15 13.56
C ALA A 226 5.70 28.54 14.85
N LYS A 227 5.19 28.14 16.02
CA LYS A 227 5.80 28.41 17.33
C LYS A 227 7.18 27.76 17.49
N VAL A 228 7.38 26.54 16.99
CA VAL A 228 8.62 25.78 17.12
C VAL A 228 9.50 25.83 15.88
N ALA A 229 9.09 26.54 14.84
CA ALA A 229 9.69 26.51 13.51
C ALA A 229 11.18 26.86 13.48
N ASP A 230 11.68 27.65 14.43
CA ASP A 230 13.11 28.09 14.47
C ASP A 230 14.04 27.00 15.05
N ASP A 231 13.51 26.03 15.77
CA ASP A 231 14.29 24.98 16.43
C ASP A 231 13.98 23.57 15.92
N PHE A 232 12.74 23.31 15.50
CA PHE A 232 12.28 21.99 15.06
C PHE A 232 12.84 21.59 13.69
N ARG A 233 13.54 20.46 13.63
CA ARG A 233 14.28 19.97 12.46
C ARG A 233 13.77 18.63 11.97
N VAL A 234 13.56 18.54 10.65
CA VAL A 234 13.05 17.35 9.98
C VAL A 234 14.03 16.92 8.89
N VAL A 235 14.38 15.64 8.86
CA VAL A 235 15.08 15.01 7.73
C VAL A 235 14.07 14.25 6.89
N TYR A 236 14.18 14.34 5.57
CA TYR A 236 13.29 13.67 4.63
C TYR A 236 14.05 12.88 3.57
N THR A 237 13.52 11.69 3.24
CA THR A 237 13.96 10.87 2.10
C THR A 237 12.80 10.30 1.32
N PRO A 238 12.75 10.43 -0.01
CA PRO A 238 11.79 9.78 -0.90
C PRO A 238 12.24 8.39 -1.36
N PHE A 239 13.38 7.86 -0.91
CA PHE A 239 14.00 6.64 -1.45
C PHE A 239 14.02 6.61 -2.98
N HIS A 240 14.47 7.70 -3.62
CA HIS A 240 14.51 7.90 -5.08
C HIS A 240 13.14 8.03 -5.77
N GLY A 241 12.04 8.11 -5.01
CA GLY A 241 10.67 8.01 -5.52
C GLY A 241 9.91 9.33 -5.68
N CYS A 242 8.61 9.19 -5.92
CA CYS A 242 7.69 10.27 -6.30
C CYS A 242 7.48 11.35 -5.25
N GLY A 243 7.77 11.04 -3.97
CA GLY A 243 7.61 12.01 -2.88
C GLY A 243 8.57 13.19 -2.94
N TRP A 244 9.60 13.15 -3.78
CA TRP A 244 10.70 14.13 -3.85
C TRP A 244 10.23 15.59 -4.02
N LYS A 245 9.12 15.83 -4.71
CA LYS A 245 8.57 17.17 -5.00
C LYS A 245 7.50 17.58 -3.99
N LEU A 246 6.46 16.76 -3.83
CA LEU A 246 5.24 17.16 -3.13
C LEU A 246 5.35 17.04 -1.61
N VAL A 247 6.16 16.12 -1.07
CA VAL A 247 6.34 16.01 0.39
C VAL A 247 7.12 17.19 0.95
N PRO A 248 8.30 17.59 0.39
CA PRO A 248 8.96 18.82 0.82
C PRO A 248 8.07 20.05 0.71
N GLU A 249 7.32 20.20 -0.38
CA GLU A 249 6.41 21.32 -0.57
C GLU A 249 5.29 21.34 0.49
N ALA A 250 4.67 20.21 0.80
CA ALA A 250 3.66 20.10 1.85
C ALA A 250 4.23 20.48 3.23
N LEU A 251 5.45 20.04 3.54
CA LEU A 251 6.14 20.38 4.79
C LEU A 251 6.48 21.88 4.87
N HIS A 252 6.95 22.49 3.78
CA HIS A 252 7.19 23.93 3.72
C HIS A 252 5.89 24.73 3.90
N ARG A 253 4.81 24.34 3.24
CA ARG A 253 3.49 24.97 3.38
C ARG A 253 2.91 24.82 4.79
N LEU A 254 3.22 23.74 5.48
CA LEU A 254 2.88 23.55 6.90
C LEU A 254 3.62 24.57 7.79
N GLY A 255 4.80 25.04 7.39
CA GLY A 255 5.63 25.99 8.14
C GLY A 255 6.93 25.40 8.69
N VAL A 256 7.32 24.19 8.26
CA VAL A 256 8.63 23.61 8.63
C VAL A 256 9.74 24.41 7.95
N LYS A 257 10.55 25.11 8.74
CA LYS A 257 11.67 25.93 8.24
C LYS A 257 12.95 25.12 8.02
N HIS A 258 13.21 24.14 8.89
CA HIS A 258 14.43 23.35 8.89
C HIS A 258 14.14 21.94 8.36
N LEU A 259 13.96 21.84 7.05
CA LEU A 259 13.83 20.60 6.31
C LEU A 259 15.15 20.26 5.63
N TYR A 260 15.67 19.06 5.89
CA TYR A 260 16.93 18.55 5.37
C TYR A 260 16.66 17.30 4.51
N PRO A 261 16.60 17.44 3.18
CA PRO A 261 16.48 16.29 2.30
C PRO A 261 17.78 15.47 2.26
N VAL A 262 17.66 14.16 2.11
CA VAL A 262 18.81 13.28 1.83
C VAL A 262 19.12 13.39 0.34
N GLU A 263 20.07 14.25 -0.01
CA GLU A 263 20.36 14.63 -1.40
C GLU A 263 20.63 13.44 -2.32
N GLU A 264 21.34 12.43 -1.86
CA GLU A 264 21.63 11.22 -2.62
C GLU A 264 20.36 10.43 -2.97
N GLN A 265 19.33 10.52 -2.13
CA GLN A 265 18.04 9.83 -2.32
C GLN A 265 16.96 10.71 -2.96
N MET A 266 17.22 12.02 -3.11
CA MET A 266 16.39 12.93 -3.91
C MET A 266 16.59 12.74 -5.42
N VAL A 267 17.64 12.04 -5.83
CA VAL A 267 17.89 11.68 -7.23
C VAL A 267 16.94 10.57 -7.63
N LEU A 268 16.11 10.84 -8.65
CA LEU A 268 15.13 9.87 -9.18
C LEU A 268 15.85 8.76 -9.94
N ASP A 269 15.83 7.54 -9.42
CA ASP A 269 16.51 6.39 -10.02
C ASP A 269 15.80 5.08 -9.71
N GLY A 270 15.28 4.43 -10.76
CA GLY A 270 14.60 3.13 -10.66
C GLY A 270 15.50 1.96 -10.25
N ASN A 271 16.82 2.17 -10.20
CA ASN A 271 17.76 1.16 -9.69
C ASN A 271 17.94 1.22 -8.17
N PHE A 272 17.42 2.24 -7.50
CA PHE A 272 17.50 2.42 -6.04
C PHE A 272 18.94 2.23 -5.49
N PRO A 273 19.95 2.96 -5.99
CA PRO A 273 21.37 2.66 -5.74
C PRO A 273 21.79 2.69 -4.27
N THR A 274 21.03 3.37 -3.42
CA THR A 274 21.34 3.51 -1.99
C THR A 274 20.53 2.57 -1.09
N VAL A 275 19.53 1.85 -1.62
CA VAL A 275 18.67 0.97 -0.83
C VAL A 275 18.41 -0.35 -1.57
N LYS A 276 18.50 -1.49 -0.86
CA LYS A 276 18.19 -2.80 -1.46
C LYS A 276 16.69 -2.98 -1.71
N SER A 277 15.88 -2.44 -0.82
CA SER A 277 14.42 -2.39 -0.93
C SER A 277 13.95 -1.03 -0.45
N PRO A 278 13.29 -0.24 -1.31
CA PRO A 278 12.80 1.10 -0.98
C PRO A 278 11.50 1.04 -0.16
N ASN A 279 11.48 0.21 0.87
CA ASN A 279 10.34 -0.02 1.75
C ASN A 279 10.57 0.67 3.09
N PRO A 280 9.76 1.67 3.48
CA PRO A 280 9.91 2.38 4.75
C PRO A 280 9.63 1.51 6.00
N GLU A 281 9.15 0.28 5.83
CA GLU A 281 9.11 -0.72 6.90
C GLU A 281 10.50 -1.25 7.29
N ASN A 282 11.50 -1.09 6.40
CA ASN A 282 12.85 -1.60 6.58
C ASN A 282 13.78 -0.51 7.14
N PRO A 283 14.13 -0.54 8.43
CA PRO A 283 14.96 0.50 9.06
C PRO A 283 16.34 0.67 8.41
N GLU A 284 16.90 -0.39 7.82
CA GLU A 284 18.19 -0.34 7.14
C GLU A 284 18.24 0.63 5.95
N GLY A 285 17.10 0.96 5.33
CA GLY A 285 17.02 1.95 4.25
C GLY A 285 17.29 3.38 4.71
N PHE A 286 17.12 3.64 6.01
CA PHE A 286 17.27 4.98 6.59
C PHE A 286 18.69 5.37 6.98
N TYR A 287 19.71 4.55 6.71
CA TYR A 287 21.06 4.81 7.20
C TYR A 287 21.60 6.20 6.80
N LEU A 288 21.40 6.67 5.56
CA LEU A 288 21.79 8.02 5.12
C LEU A 288 20.99 9.11 5.84
N ALA A 289 19.69 8.88 6.02
CA ALA A 289 18.84 9.82 6.74
C ALA A 289 19.22 9.91 8.22
N ILE A 290 19.59 8.80 8.86
CA ILE A 290 20.08 8.77 10.25
C ILE A 290 21.42 9.49 10.36
N ASP A 291 22.35 9.28 9.43
CA ASP A 291 23.64 9.95 9.40
C ASP A 291 23.48 11.47 9.22
N LEU A 292 22.58 11.90 8.33
CA LEU A 292 22.25 13.31 8.15
C LEU A 292 21.58 13.89 9.41
N ALA A 293 20.61 13.17 9.98
CA ALA A 293 19.89 13.60 11.17
C ALA A 293 20.82 13.80 12.38
N LYS A 294 21.82 12.94 12.56
CA LYS A 294 22.85 13.10 13.59
C LYS A 294 23.73 14.35 13.35
N LYS A 295 24.01 14.71 12.09
CA LYS A 295 24.80 15.91 11.74
C LYS A 295 24.04 17.20 11.98
N VAL A 296 22.75 17.23 11.67
CA VAL A 296 21.91 18.44 11.79
C VAL A 296 21.14 18.51 13.11
N ASP A 297 21.30 17.53 13.99
CA ASP A 297 20.59 17.40 15.27
C ASP A 297 19.06 17.39 15.07
N SER A 298 18.57 16.54 14.15
CA SER A 298 17.17 16.48 13.77
C SER A 298 16.28 15.87 14.86
N ASP A 299 15.02 16.28 14.92
CA ASP A 299 14.00 15.75 15.84
C ASP A 299 13.21 14.59 15.22
N LEU A 300 13.10 14.62 13.88
CA LEU A 300 12.24 13.70 13.13
C LEU A 300 12.90 13.31 11.81
N ILE A 301 12.75 12.05 11.43
CA ILE A 301 13.06 11.53 10.10
C ILE A 301 11.77 11.00 9.49
N ILE A 302 11.50 11.38 8.24
CA ILE A 302 10.37 10.87 7.43
C ILE A 302 10.95 10.25 6.15
N GLY A 303 10.49 9.06 5.78
CA GLY A 303 10.80 8.42 4.50
C GLY A 303 9.56 7.92 3.80
N THR A 304 9.48 8.08 2.47
CA THR A 304 8.35 7.59 1.66
C THR A 304 8.82 6.54 0.67
N ASP A 305 7.94 5.58 0.34
CA ASP A 305 8.23 4.58 -0.70
C ASP A 305 8.15 5.17 -2.12
N PRO A 306 8.58 4.44 -3.16
CA PRO A 306 8.72 5.00 -4.51
C PRO A 306 7.47 5.62 -5.11
N ASP A 307 6.29 5.09 -4.84
CA ASP A 307 5.02 5.67 -5.32
C ASP A 307 4.31 6.53 -4.26
N SER A 308 5.01 6.80 -3.15
CA SER A 308 4.63 7.74 -2.10
C SER A 308 3.22 7.50 -1.53
N ASP A 309 2.90 6.22 -1.33
CA ASP A 309 1.67 5.80 -0.67
C ASP A 309 1.90 5.34 0.79
N ARG A 310 3.17 5.17 1.24
CA ARG A 310 3.56 4.79 2.60
C ARG A 310 4.60 5.72 3.17
N ILE A 311 4.56 5.89 4.51
CA ILE A 311 5.60 6.62 5.25
C ILE A 311 6.22 5.76 6.34
N GLY A 312 7.55 5.87 6.50
CA GLY A 312 8.27 5.45 7.70
C GLY A 312 8.71 6.68 8.48
N VAL A 313 8.61 6.59 9.79
CA VAL A 313 8.95 7.68 10.71
C VAL A 313 9.92 7.17 11.75
N LEU A 314 11.02 7.91 11.97
CA LEU A 314 11.93 7.69 13.08
C LEU A 314 11.97 8.93 13.95
N ALA A 315 11.91 8.75 15.26
CA ALA A 315 12.00 9.84 16.20
C ALA A 315 13.20 9.67 17.15
N ARG A 316 13.74 10.80 17.58
CA ARG A 316 14.93 10.84 18.43
C ARG A 316 14.60 10.43 19.87
N ARG A 317 15.45 9.59 20.47
CA ARG A 317 15.46 9.29 21.89
C ARG A 317 16.89 8.99 22.34
N ASN A 318 17.40 9.71 23.35
CA ASN A 318 18.75 9.52 23.90
C ASN A 318 19.88 9.58 22.84
N GLY A 319 19.72 10.43 21.82
CA GLY A 319 20.69 10.57 20.73
C GLY A 319 20.60 9.54 19.61
N GLU A 320 19.71 8.54 19.72
CA GLU A 320 19.44 7.55 18.69
C GLU A 320 18.10 7.81 18.02
N TYR A 321 17.94 7.35 16.75
CA TYR A 321 16.70 7.44 15.98
C TYR A 321 16.00 6.08 15.97
N ILE A 322 14.84 6.04 16.59
CA ILE A 322 14.06 4.82 16.81
C ILE A 322 12.92 4.75 15.78
N PRO A 323 12.83 3.69 14.98
CA PRO A 323 11.72 3.49 14.06
C PRO A 323 10.39 3.32 14.80
N ILE A 324 9.36 4.01 14.31
CA ILE A 324 7.98 3.89 14.78
C ILE A 324 7.26 2.91 13.85
N THR A 325 6.65 1.86 14.38
CA THR A 325 5.92 0.89 13.58
C THR A 325 4.64 1.48 12.99
N GLY A 326 4.13 0.89 11.89
CA GLY A 326 2.88 1.35 11.28
C GLY A 326 1.70 1.36 12.25
N ASN A 327 1.62 0.36 13.11
CA ASN A 327 0.62 0.30 14.18
C ASN A 327 0.77 1.44 15.20
N GLN A 328 1.97 1.68 15.69
CA GLN A 328 2.26 2.78 16.62
C GLN A 328 1.93 4.13 16.01
N MET A 329 2.38 4.36 14.77
CA MET A 329 2.13 5.61 14.06
C MET A 329 0.64 5.85 13.81
N GLY A 330 -0.12 4.81 13.40
CA GLY A 330 -1.56 4.89 13.22
C GLY A 330 -2.30 5.25 14.51
N CYS A 331 -1.92 4.62 15.63
CA CYS A 331 -2.51 4.93 16.94
C CYS A 331 -2.13 6.33 17.45
N LEU A 332 -0.88 6.77 17.24
CA LEU A 332 -0.46 8.13 17.59
C LEU A 332 -1.23 9.19 16.78
N LEU A 333 -1.33 9.00 15.47
CA LEU A 333 -2.09 9.91 14.61
C LEU A 333 -3.56 9.96 15.03
N LEU A 334 -4.17 8.80 15.34
CA LEU A 334 -5.57 8.76 15.76
C LEU A 334 -5.81 9.52 17.06
N ASP A 335 -5.00 9.26 18.10
CA ASP A 335 -5.11 9.97 19.39
C ASP A 335 -4.86 11.49 19.22
N TYR A 336 -3.82 11.84 18.43
CA TYR A 336 -3.52 13.22 18.13
C TYR A 336 -4.67 13.93 17.41
N ILE A 337 -5.20 13.36 16.32
CA ILE A 337 -6.29 13.94 15.52
C ILE A 337 -7.55 14.13 16.38
N ILE A 338 -7.90 13.13 17.20
CA ILE A 338 -9.05 13.23 18.11
C ILE A 338 -8.88 14.42 19.06
N ASN A 339 -7.75 14.50 19.74
CA ASN A 339 -7.50 15.54 20.74
C ASN A 339 -7.39 16.94 20.09
N ALA A 340 -6.69 17.04 18.97
CA ALA A 340 -6.51 18.30 18.25
C ALA A 340 -7.81 18.83 17.66
N ARG A 341 -8.62 17.98 17.00
CA ARG A 341 -9.93 18.39 16.45
C ARG A 341 -10.93 18.75 17.54
N ARG A 342 -10.91 18.06 18.68
CA ARG A 342 -11.74 18.44 19.84
C ARG A 342 -11.36 19.81 20.39
N ALA A 343 -10.05 20.06 20.55
CA ALA A 343 -9.56 21.35 21.01
C ALA A 343 -9.89 22.50 20.03
N ALA A 344 -9.84 22.23 18.73
CA ALA A 344 -10.19 23.18 17.68
C ALA A 344 -11.71 23.31 17.43
N GLY A 345 -12.55 22.47 18.04
CA GLY A 345 -14.00 22.45 17.78
C GLY A 345 -14.39 21.95 16.39
N THR A 346 -13.51 21.17 15.74
CA THR A 346 -13.69 20.65 14.37
C THR A 346 -13.92 19.13 14.31
N MET A 347 -14.18 18.51 15.47
CA MET A 347 -14.49 17.09 15.52
C MET A 347 -15.86 16.84 14.88
N PRO A 348 -16.01 15.89 13.96
CA PRO A 348 -17.31 15.53 13.40
C PRO A 348 -18.30 15.08 14.47
N GLU A 349 -19.60 15.21 14.20
CA GLU A 349 -20.66 14.75 15.11
C GLU A 349 -20.62 13.22 15.28
N HIS A 350 -20.37 12.50 14.19
CA HIS A 350 -20.26 11.04 14.16
C HIS A 350 -18.90 10.60 13.59
N PRO A 351 -17.81 10.74 14.37
CA PRO A 351 -16.48 10.41 13.88
C PRO A 351 -16.26 8.91 13.74
N ALA A 352 -15.52 8.50 12.71
CA ALA A 352 -15.14 7.12 12.51
C ALA A 352 -13.62 7.00 12.23
N ALA A 353 -13.04 5.87 12.66
CA ALA A 353 -11.70 5.45 12.27
C ALA A 353 -11.74 4.04 11.69
N LEU A 354 -10.92 3.79 10.66
CA LEU A 354 -10.85 2.51 9.98
C LEU A 354 -9.44 1.93 10.08
N SER A 355 -9.38 0.61 10.26
CA SER A 355 -8.12 -0.13 10.15
C SER A 355 -8.39 -1.57 9.68
N THR A 356 -7.35 -2.41 9.58
CA THR A 356 -7.53 -3.78 9.12
C THR A 356 -7.71 -4.75 10.28
N ILE A 357 -8.29 -5.92 9.98
CA ILE A 357 -8.40 -7.03 10.96
C ILE A 357 -7.04 -7.60 11.41
N VAL A 358 -5.93 -7.20 10.77
CA VAL A 358 -4.57 -7.64 11.13
C VAL A 358 -3.73 -6.53 11.76
N SER A 359 -4.29 -5.31 11.87
CA SER A 359 -3.67 -4.18 12.58
C SER A 359 -3.82 -4.32 14.09
N THR A 360 -3.14 -3.48 14.86
CA THR A 360 -3.20 -3.48 16.31
C THR A 360 -4.62 -3.31 16.85
N THR A 361 -4.98 -4.10 17.87
CA THR A 361 -6.26 -3.94 18.56
C THR A 361 -6.34 -2.69 19.46
N MET A 362 -5.22 -1.98 19.63
CA MET A 362 -5.17 -0.70 20.36
C MET A 362 -6.02 0.37 19.69
N VAL A 363 -6.15 0.36 18.36
CA VAL A 363 -7.01 1.29 17.61
C VAL A 363 -8.46 1.22 18.08
N GLN A 364 -8.99 0.00 18.26
CA GLN A 364 -10.34 -0.19 18.79
C GLN A 364 -10.46 0.41 20.20
N ARG A 365 -9.45 0.18 21.06
CA ARG A 365 -9.45 0.73 22.42
C ARG A 365 -9.43 2.26 22.45
N ILE A 366 -8.65 2.88 21.56
CA ILE A 366 -8.64 4.36 21.40
C ILE A 366 -10.03 4.84 21.01
N CYS A 367 -10.67 4.22 20.03
CA CYS A 367 -12.00 4.58 19.57
C CYS A 367 -13.06 4.46 20.68
N GLU A 368 -13.08 3.31 21.38
CA GLU A 368 -14.02 3.06 22.49
C GLU A 368 -13.91 4.12 23.60
N MET A 369 -12.68 4.50 23.99
CA MET A 369 -12.46 5.49 25.05
C MET A 369 -12.73 6.94 24.62
N ASN A 370 -12.92 7.18 23.34
CA ASN A 370 -13.08 8.50 22.75
C ASN A 370 -14.39 8.67 21.96
N ASP A 371 -15.36 7.78 22.10
CA ASP A 371 -16.66 7.85 21.40
C ASP A 371 -16.49 8.03 19.87
N VAL A 372 -15.54 7.30 19.29
CA VAL A 372 -15.28 7.23 17.85
C VAL A 372 -15.72 5.86 17.34
N HIS A 373 -16.49 5.83 16.26
CA HIS A 373 -16.84 4.56 15.64
C HIS A 373 -15.60 3.88 15.05
N PHE A 374 -15.41 2.60 15.35
CA PHE A 374 -14.34 1.80 14.77
C PHE A 374 -14.88 0.79 13.76
N GLU A 375 -14.31 0.77 12.55
CA GLU A 375 -14.62 -0.21 11.52
C GLU A 375 -13.36 -0.99 11.14
N ALA A 376 -13.41 -2.32 11.27
CA ALA A 376 -12.35 -3.21 10.82
C ALA A 376 -12.66 -3.73 9.42
N THR A 377 -11.70 -3.61 8.49
CA THR A 377 -11.82 -4.11 7.12
C THR A 377 -10.83 -5.24 6.84
N PHE A 378 -10.95 -5.92 5.71
CA PHE A 378 -9.86 -6.73 5.18
C PHE A 378 -8.68 -5.84 4.79
N THR A 379 -7.49 -6.45 4.67
CA THR A 379 -6.28 -5.75 4.22
C THR A 379 -6.45 -5.26 2.79
N GLY A 380 -6.13 -4.00 2.57
CA GLY A 380 -6.22 -3.29 1.29
C GLY A 380 -7.16 -2.08 1.38
N PHE A 381 -6.64 -0.91 1.03
CA PHE A 381 -7.37 0.37 1.13
C PHE A 381 -8.66 0.41 0.30
N LYS A 382 -8.80 -0.44 -0.72
CA LYS A 382 -10.07 -0.58 -1.45
C LYS A 382 -11.26 -0.90 -0.55
N PHE A 383 -11.07 -1.76 0.48
CA PHE A 383 -12.13 -2.10 1.43
C PHE A 383 -12.47 -0.93 2.36
N MET A 384 -11.46 -0.11 2.70
CA MET A 384 -11.69 1.14 3.41
C MET A 384 -12.44 2.14 2.53
N ALA A 385 -12.04 2.28 1.25
CA ALA A 385 -12.71 3.15 0.29
C ALA A 385 -14.19 2.74 0.07
N GLU A 386 -14.49 1.44 0.00
CA GLU A 386 -15.86 0.93 -0.05
C GLU A 386 -16.66 1.36 1.18
N LYS A 387 -16.07 1.29 2.39
CA LYS A 387 -16.71 1.75 3.63
C LYS A 387 -16.94 3.26 3.65
N LEU A 388 -15.99 4.05 3.15
CA LEU A 388 -16.16 5.49 3.02
C LEU A 388 -17.31 5.84 2.07
N ALA A 389 -17.43 5.12 0.96
CA ALA A 389 -18.55 5.29 0.03
C ALA A 389 -19.89 4.94 0.71
N GLU A 390 -19.93 3.87 1.52
CA GLU A 390 -21.09 3.47 2.31
C GLU A 390 -21.46 4.56 3.33
N TYR A 391 -20.49 5.10 4.09
CA TYR A 391 -20.72 6.18 5.05
C TYR A 391 -21.29 7.42 4.40
N LYS A 392 -20.74 7.81 3.25
CA LYS A 392 -21.22 8.96 2.47
C LYS A 392 -22.63 8.75 1.95
N ALA A 393 -22.95 7.56 1.45
CA ALA A 393 -24.29 7.22 0.94
C ALA A 393 -25.35 7.20 2.05
N LYS A 394 -24.98 6.75 3.27
CA LYS A 394 -25.87 6.67 4.43
C LYS A 394 -25.93 7.98 5.24
N GLY A 395 -24.92 8.85 5.11
CA GLY A 395 -24.77 10.06 5.91
C GLY A 395 -24.65 9.78 7.41
N ASN A 396 -24.06 8.63 7.79
CA ASN A 396 -24.05 8.17 9.18
C ASN A 396 -22.74 8.42 9.92
N TYR A 397 -21.60 8.41 9.23
CA TYR A 397 -20.29 8.63 9.82
C TYR A 397 -19.41 9.48 8.92
N GLU A 398 -18.48 10.23 9.55
CA GLU A 398 -17.40 10.94 8.89
C GLU A 398 -16.07 10.40 9.41
N TYR A 399 -15.24 9.83 8.52
CA TYR A 399 -13.98 9.27 8.94
C TYR A 399 -12.94 10.37 9.19
N ILE A 400 -12.09 10.14 10.20
CA ILE A 400 -11.01 11.05 10.59
C ILE A 400 -9.63 10.49 10.29
N LEU A 401 -9.50 9.15 10.23
CA LEU A 401 -8.29 8.43 9.89
C LEU A 401 -8.62 7.02 9.41
N ALA A 402 -7.95 6.58 8.36
CA ALA A 402 -7.86 5.17 7.97
C ALA A 402 -6.39 4.78 7.85
N PHE A 403 -6.00 3.59 8.36
CA PHE A 403 -4.61 3.14 8.29
C PHE A 403 -4.46 1.62 8.24
N GLU A 404 -3.33 1.17 7.73
CA GLU A 404 -2.87 -0.21 7.77
C GLU A 404 -1.56 -0.33 8.56
N GLU A 405 -1.35 -1.48 9.19
CA GLU A 405 -0.10 -1.83 9.88
C GLU A 405 1.13 -1.72 8.97
N SER A 406 0.93 -1.82 7.68
CA SER A 406 1.94 -1.74 6.63
C SER A 406 2.29 -0.30 6.21
N TYR A 407 2.22 0.65 7.13
CA TYR A 407 2.71 2.02 6.98
C TYR A 407 1.92 2.90 6.01
N GLY A 408 0.68 2.52 5.68
CA GLY A 408 -0.24 3.30 4.85
C GLY A 408 -1.29 4.03 5.70
N TYR A 409 -1.51 5.31 5.39
CA TYR A 409 -2.45 6.18 6.12
C TYR A 409 -3.24 7.00 5.12
N MET A 410 -4.50 7.33 5.47
CA MET A 410 -5.36 8.17 4.65
C MET A 410 -6.17 9.10 5.55
N MET A 411 -6.20 10.38 5.18
CA MET A 411 -6.98 11.44 5.82
C MET A 411 -7.60 12.32 4.72
N GLY A 412 -8.77 12.89 4.98
CA GLY A 412 -9.48 13.73 3.99
C GLY A 412 -10.26 12.94 2.94
N ASP A 413 -11.32 13.53 2.40
CA ASP A 413 -12.25 12.88 1.43
C ASP A 413 -11.82 13.07 -0.03
N TYR A 414 -10.62 13.58 -0.30
CA TYR A 414 -10.17 13.89 -1.66
C TYR A 414 -9.45 12.73 -2.37
N VAL A 415 -8.98 11.71 -1.62
CA VAL A 415 -8.34 10.49 -2.10
C VAL A 415 -9.10 9.23 -1.68
N ARG A 416 -8.79 8.08 -2.29
CA ARG A 416 -9.34 6.75 -1.97
C ARG A 416 -8.27 5.67 -1.87
N ASP A 417 -7.02 6.08 -1.75
CA ASP A 417 -5.89 5.21 -1.44
C ASP A 417 -5.00 5.90 -0.40
N LYS A 418 -4.00 5.19 0.11
CA LYS A 418 -2.99 5.68 1.04
C LYS A 418 -2.33 6.95 0.51
N ASP A 419 -2.12 7.92 1.38
CA ASP A 419 -1.52 9.20 1.04
C ASP A 419 -0.33 9.52 1.95
N ALA A 420 0.87 9.27 1.43
CA ALA A 420 2.10 9.57 2.15
C ALA A 420 2.41 11.08 2.20
N VAL A 421 1.86 11.89 1.30
CA VAL A 421 2.08 13.35 1.31
C VAL A 421 1.38 13.96 2.53
N THR A 422 0.08 13.69 2.68
CA THR A 422 -0.67 14.13 3.85
C THR A 422 -0.17 13.48 5.14
N ALA A 423 0.14 12.19 5.12
CA ALA A 423 0.65 11.50 6.29
C ALA A 423 2.00 12.07 6.76
N SER A 424 2.90 12.47 5.84
CA SER A 424 4.16 13.14 6.17
C SER A 424 3.92 14.51 6.81
N MET A 425 3.00 15.30 6.26
CA MET A 425 2.61 16.59 6.82
C MET A 425 2.03 16.45 8.23
N MET A 426 1.10 15.52 8.43
CA MET A 426 0.48 15.27 9.72
C MET A 426 1.44 14.68 10.76
N ALA A 427 2.39 13.84 10.32
CA ALA A 427 3.46 13.33 11.18
C ALA A 427 4.36 14.49 11.70
N ALA A 428 4.72 15.43 10.83
CA ALA A 428 5.50 16.60 11.19
C ALA A 428 4.71 17.54 12.13
N GLU A 429 3.43 17.79 11.85
CA GLU A 429 2.57 18.60 12.73
C GLU A 429 2.44 17.98 14.12
N MET A 430 2.16 16.66 14.18
CA MET A 430 2.07 15.93 15.44
C MET A 430 3.41 15.94 16.19
N ALA A 431 4.54 15.76 15.50
CA ALA A 431 5.85 15.82 16.13
C ALA A 431 6.16 17.21 16.70
N ALA A 432 5.84 18.29 15.96
CA ALA A 432 5.95 19.67 16.44
C ALA A 432 5.06 19.92 17.67
N TYR A 433 3.86 19.36 17.70
CA TYR A 433 2.94 19.45 18.84
C TYR A 433 3.54 18.82 20.12
N TYR A 434 4.19 17.67 20.02
CA TYR A 434 4.86 17.04 21.15
C TYR A 434 6.18 17.73 21.49
N TYR A 435 6.93 18.20 20.50
CA TYR A 435 8.14 19.00 20.70
C TYR A 435 7.89 20.26 21.53
N ASP A 436 6.81 21.01 21.23
CA ASP A 436 6.38 22.19 22.04
C ASP A 436 6.12 21.86 23.52
N ARG A 437 5.90 20.57 23.83
CA ARG A 437 5.67 20.04 25.17
C ARG A 437 6.91 19.39 25.80
N GLY A 438 8.06 19.52 25.14
CA GLY A 438 9.31 18.90 25.56
C GLY A 438 9.33 17.37 25.42
N MET A 439 8.52 16.82 24.50
CA MET A 439 8.38 15.40 24.25
C MET A 439 8.79 15.05 22.83
N THR A 440 9.31 13.84 22.65
CA THR A 440 9.49 13.21 21.35
C THR A 440 8.26 12.36 21.00
N LEU A 441 8.15 11.88 19.75
CA LEU A 441 7.10 10.90 19.40
C LEU A 441 7.26 9.56 20.16
N ILE A 442 8.48 9.21 20.57
CA ILE A 442 8.70 8.00 21.37
C ILE A 442 8.16 8.19 22.80
N ASP A 443 8.32 9.39 23.39
CA ASP A 443 7.70 9.71 24.67
C ASP A 443 6.17 9.71 24.57
N ALA A 444 5.64 10.20 23.42
CA ALA A 444 4.21 10.17 23.15
C ALA A 444 3.67 8.72 23.05
N ILE A 445 4.42 7.77 22.48
CA ILE A 445 4.08 6.35 22.46
C ILE A 445 4.02 5.79 23.88
N ASP A 446 4.97 6.15 24.75
CA ASP A 446 4.97 5.71 26.15
C ASP A 446 3.71 6.23 26.90
N GLU A 447 3.30 7.49 26.65
CA GLU A 447 2.06 8.04 27.21
C GLU A 447 0.81 7.35 26.62
N LEU A 448 0.83 7.04 25.32
CA LEU A 448 -0.24 6.30 24.66
C LEU A 448 -0.46 4.93 25.31
N TYR A 449 0.64 4.19 25.58
CA TYR A 449 0.56 2.90 26.26
C TYR A 449 0.06 3.01 27.70
N LYS A 450 0.45 4.04 28.45
CA LYS A 450 -0.09 4.28 29.80
C LYS A 450 -1.60 4.55 29.77
N LYS A 451 -2.07 5.24 28.74
CA LYS A 451 -3.49 5.63 28.58
C LYS A 451 -4.37 4.47 28.11
N TYR A 452 -3.91 3.68 27.15
CA TYR A 452 -4.74 2.68 26.46
C TYR A 452 -4.36 1.22 26.74
N GLY A 453 -3.23 0.97 27.40
CA GLY A 453 -2.67 -0.35 27.66
C GLY A 453 -1.45 -0.65 26.80
N PHE A 454 -0.72 -1.71 27.15
CA PHE A 454 0.53 -2.08 26.49
C PHE A 454 0.29 -3.12 25.39
N TYR A 455 0.77 -2.81 24.19
CA TYR A 455 0.68 -3.63 22.98
C TYR A 455 2.06 -3.84 22.39
N SER A 456 2.27 -4.99 21.79
CA SER A 456 3.51 -5.31 21.07
C SER A 456 3.18 -6.27 19.94
N GLU A 457 3.49 -5.87 18.71
CA GLU A 457 3.13 -6.63 17.52
C GLU A 457 4.37 -7.04 16.73
N GLU A 458 4.22 -8.12 15.98
CA GLU A 458 5.22 -8.59 15.02
C GLU A 458 4.55 -9.33 13.86
N THR A 459 5.03 -9.10 12.65
CA THR A 459 4.65 -9.90 11.48
C THR A 459 5.72 -10.94 11.20
N VAL A 460 5.38 -12.21 11.32
CA VAL A 460 6.21 -13.35 10.94
C VAL A 460 5.87 -13.77 9.52
N ASN A 461 6.85 -13.77 8.62
CA ASN A 461 6.70 -14.23 7.24
C ASN A 461 7.25 -15.65 7.11
N LEU A 462 6.40 -16.60 6.74
CA LEU A 462 6.80 -17.96 6.40
C LEU A 462 6.86 -18.10 4.88
N PHE A 463 8.06 -18.12 4.32
CA PHE A 463 8.28 -18.33 2.89
C PHE A 463 8.25 -19.83 2.56
N MET A 464 7.53 -20.18 1.49
CA MET A 464 7.38 -21.54 1.00
C MET A 464 7.93 -21.58 -0.43
N TYR A 465 9.20 -21.95 -0.55
CA TYR A 465 9.91 -21.89 -1.83
C TYR A 465 9.69 -23.14 -2.70
N GLY A 466 9.77 -22.94 -4.00
CA GLY A 466 9.70 -24.01 -5.00
C GLY A 466 8.31 -24.25 -5.57
N VAL A 467 8.23 -25.19 -6.51
CA VAL A 467 7.01 -25.51 -7.28
C VAL A 467 5.87 -25.97 -6.37
N ASP A 468 6.19 -26.60 -5.24
CA ASP A 468 5.21 -27.11 -4.26
C ASP A 468 4.79 -26.06 -3.22
N GLY A 469 5.44 -24.89 -3.17
CA GLY A 469 5.22 -23.87 -2.12
C GLY A 469 3.77 -23.40 -1.98
N LEU A 470 3.06 -23.24 -3.11
CA LEU A 470 1.62 -22.92 -3.09
C LEU A 470 0.76 -24.07 -2.55
N GLY A 471 1.15 -25.32 -2.80
CA GLY A 471 0.51 -26.52 -2.25
C GLY A 471 0.68 -26.61 -0.73
N GLU A 472 1.90 -26.38 -0.26
CA GLU A 472 2.23 -26.36 1.18
C GLU A 472 1.46 -25.25 1.92
N MET A 473 1.38 -24.06 1.34
CA MET A 473 0.63 -22.94 1.90
C MET A 473 -0.86 -23.29 2.05
N ARG A 474 -1.47 -23.91 1.02
CA ARG A 474 -2.86 -24.38 1.10
C ARG A 474 -3.05 -25.45 2.15
N THR A 475 -2.11 -26.39 2.26
CA THR A 475 -2.15 -27.48 3.23
C THR A 475 -2.07 -26.95 4.67
N LEU A 476 -1.17 -26.00 4.94
CA LEU A 476 -1.06 -25.38 6.27
C LEU A 476 -2.35 -24.63 6.63
N MET A 477 -2.90 -23.82 5.72
CA MET A 477 -4.17 -23.12 5.96
C MET A 477 -5.33 -24.08 6.21
N ALA A 478 -5.42 -25.17 5.42
CA ALA A 478 -6.45 -26.19 5.60
C ALA A 478 -6.31 -26.90 6.96
N SER A 479 -5.10 -27.27 7.35
CA SER A 479 -4.81 -27.91 8.65
C SER A 479 -5.21 -27.00 9.82
N LEU A 480 -4.81 -25.73 9.82
CA LEU A 480 -5.16 -24.75 10.86
C LEU A 480 -6.67 -24.50 10.93
N ARG A 481 -7.38 -24.61 9.82
CA ARG A 481 -8.84 -24.47 9.77
C ARG A 481 -9.57 -25.71 10.30
N GLN A 482 -9.14 -26.89 9.88
CA GLN A 482 -9.76 -28.16 10.29
C GLN A 482 -9.45 -28.51 11.76
N THR A 483 -8.23 -28.23 12.19
CA THR A 483 -7.76 -28.53 13.55
C THR A 483 -7.08 -27.27 14.12
N PRO A 484 -7.86 -26.28 14.58
CA PRO A 484 -7.32 -25.09 15.22
C PRO A 484 -6.45 -25.47 16.42
N PRO A 485 -5.33 -24.76 16.64
CA PRO A 485 -4.50 -25.01 17.80
C PRO A 485 -5.29 -24.75 19.10
N ALA A 486 -5.15 -25.64 20.08
CA ALA A 486 -5.75 -25.45 21.40
C ALA A 486 -5.09 -24.28 22.16
N GLU A 487 -3.82 -24.02 21.86
CA GLU A 487 -3.00 -22.97 22.47
C GLU A 487 -1.99 -22.40 21.46
N VAL A 488 -1.59 -21.15 21.67
CA VAL A 488 -0.49 -20.48 20.97
C VAL A 488 0.57 -20.15 22.00
N GLY A 489 1.76 -20.76 21.88
CA GLY A 489 2.86 -20.56 22.82
C GLY A 489 2.49 -20.76 24.29
N GLY A 490 1.64 -21.76 24.60
CA GLY A 490 1.17 -22.07 25.95
C GLY A 490 0.01 -21.20 26.45
N THR A 491 -0.57 -20.34 25.62
CA THR A 491 -1.76 -19.53 25.95
C THR A 491 -2.99 -20.11 25.24
N PRO A 492 -4.06 -20.47 25.97
CA PRO A 492 -5.25 -21.07 25.37
C PRO A 492 -5.91 -20.20 24.30
N VAL A 493 -6.34 -20.82 23.19
CA VAL A 493 -7.20 -20.21 22.17
C VAL A 493 -8.65 -20.27 22.69
N THR A 494 -9.28 -19.12 22.79
CA THR A 494 -10.66 -19.00 23.29
C THR A 494 -11.69 -18.88 22.18
N ARG A 495 -11.31 -18.31 21.02
CA ARG A 495 -12.14 -18.11 19.84
C ARG A 495 -11.32 -18.23 18.56
N VAL A 496 -11.95 -18.70 17.51
CA VAL A 496 -11.39 -18.73 16.15
C VAL A 496 -12.37 -18.03 15.22
N ARG A 497 -11.93 -16.96 14.56
CA ARG A 497 -12.69 -16.33 13.47
C ARG A 497 -12.12 -16.83 12.14
N ASP A 498 -12.95 -17.53 11.38
CA ASP A 498 -12.63 -17.94 10.00
C ASP A 498 -13.36 -17.00 9.05
N TYR A 499 -12.65 -16.05 8.50
CA TYR A 499 -13.23 -15.04 7.62
C TYR A 499 -13.57 -15.56 6.22
N GLN A 500 -13.21 -16.80 5.88
CA GLN A 500 -13.55 -17.36 4.57
C GLN A 500 -15.02 -17.78 4.50
N PRO A 501 -15.57 -18.63 5.41
CA PRO A 501 -17.00 -18.90 5.54
C PRO A 501 -17.75 -17.85 6.39
N GLY A 502 -17.02 -16.98 7.11
CA GLY A 502 -17.60 -16.01 8.01
C GLY A 502 -18.05 -16.58 9.36
N ASP A 503 -17.36 -17.58 9.88
CA ASP A 503 -17.73 -18.27 11.11
C ASP A 503 -16.87 -17.86 12.30
N VAL A 504 -17.51 -17.70 13.47
CA VAL A 504 -16.82 -17.59 14.77
C VAL A 504 -17.04 -18.87 15.55
N VAL A 505 -15.96 -19.58 15.85
CA VAL A 505 -15.97 -20.88 16.52
C VAL A 505 -15.40 -20.73 17.93
N ILE A 506 -16.11 -21.28 18.93
CA ILE A 506 -15.54 -21.48 20.28
C ILE A 506 -15.13 -22.95 20.38
N PRO A 507 -13.87 -23.27 20.76
CA PRO A 507 -13.43 -24.64 20.94
C PRO A 507 -14.36 -25.43 21.88
N GLY A 508 -14.83 -26.59 21.42
CA GLY A 508 -15.77 -27.44 22.15
C GLY A 508 -17.26 -27.07 22.05
N LEU A 509 -17.60 -25.86 21.56
CA LEU A 509 -19.00 -25.43 21.37
C LEU A 509 -19.41 -25.33 19.91
N GLY A 510 -18.46 -25.27 18.97
CA GLY A 510 -18.74 -25.09 17.55
C GLY A 510 -18.97 -23.63 17.14
N VAL A 511 -19.69 -23.41 16.03
CA VAL A 511 -20.01 -22.07 15.49
C VAL A 511 -21.02 -21.38 16.41
N VAL A 512 -20.67 -20.20 16.91
CA VAL A 512 -21.50 -19.43 17.87
C VAL A 512 -22.06 -18.14 17.27
N GLU A 513 -21.36 -17.55 16.29
CA GLU A 513 -21.76 -16.30 15.62
C GLU A 513 -21.14 -16.19 14.23
N LYS A 514 -21.52 -15.18 13.46
CA LYS A 514 -20.89 -14.84 12.18
C LYS A 514 -19.95 -13.66 12.31
N THR A 515 -18.90 -13.66 11.47
CA THR A 515 -18.02 -12.48 11.36
C THR A 515 -18.73 -11.34 10.63
N PRO A 516 -18.44 -10.07 10.93
CA PRO A 516 -19.09 -8.92 10.26
C PRO A 516 -18.70 -8.79 8.78
N ILE A 517 -17.56 -9.36 8.39
CA ILE A 517 -17.05 -9.38 7.02
C ILE A 517 -16.69 -10.81 6.62
N VAL A 518 -16.89 -11.19 5.35
CA VAL A 518 -16.76 -12.58 4.86
C VAL A 518 -16.06 -12.60 3.50
N GLY A 519 -15.37 -13.69 3.20
CA GLY A 519 -14.82 -13.96 1.85
C GLY A 519 -13.30 -13.82 1.74
N SER A 520 -12.57 -13.65 2.86
CA SER A 520 -11.10 -13.61 2.85
C SER A 520 -10.51 -14.83 3.56
N ASN A 521 -9.48 -15.42 2.97
CA ASN A 521 -8.78 -16.57 3.56
C ASN A 521 -7.90 -16.15 4.74
N VAL A 522 -8.52 -15.77 5.85
CA VAL A 522 -7.87 -15.33 7.09
C VAL A 522 -8.43 -16.12 8.26
N LEU A 523 -7.52 -16.59 9.12
CA LEU A 523 -7.84 -17.20 10.41
C LEU A 523 -7.34 -16.29 11.53
N PHE A 524 -8.22 -15.96 12.47
CA PHE A 524 -7.91 -15.11 13.62
C PHE A 524 -8.13 -15.91 14.91
N PHE A 525 -7.05 -16.19 15.65
CA PHE A 525 -7.07 -16.94 16.91
C PHE A 525 -7.02 -15.95 18.07
N GLU A 526 -8.12 -15.82 18.82
CA GLU A 526 -8.18 -15.02 20.05
C GLU A 526 -7.64 -15.82 21.22
N LEU A 527 -6.76 -15.21 22.00
CA LEU A 527 -6.10 -15.85 23.14
C LEU A 527 -6.74 -15.40 24.46
N SER A 528 -6.64 -16.26 25.48
CA SER A 528 -7.25 -16.02 26.81
C SER A 528 -6.71 -14.78 27.54
N ASP A 529 -5.55 -14.26 27.14
CA ASP A 529 -4.92 -13.06 27.70
C ASP A 529 -5.23 -11.77 26.91
N GLY A 530 -6.15 -11.85 25.94
CA GLY A 530 -6.55 -10.73 25.09
C GLY A 530 -5.60 -10.45 23.92
N SER A 531 -4.57 -11.27 23.73
CA SER A 531 -3.72 -11.27 22.54
C SER A 531 -4.37 -12.03 21.39
N ALA A 532 -3.79 -11.95 20.18
CA ALA A 532 -4.23 -12.73 19.03
C ALA A 532 -3.06 -13.17 18.12
N LEU A 533 -3.28 -14.27 17.40
CA LEU A 533 -2.49 -14.68 16.24
C LEU A 533 -3.39 -14.69 15.01
N VAL A 534 -3.00 -13.94 13.97
CA VAL A 534 -3.75 -13.91 12.71
C VAL A 534 -2.92 -14.53 11.61
N VAL A 535 -3.51 -15.44 10.83
CA VAL A 535 -2.82 -16.18 9.77
C VAL A 535 -3.48 -15.88 8.44
N ARG A 536 -2.69 -15.43 7.48
CA ARG A 536 -3.15 -15.04 6.15
C ARG A 536 -2.13 -15.43 5.07
N PRO A 537 -2.53 -16.19 4.04
CA PRO A 537 -1.67 -16.42 2.88
C PRO A 537 -1.53 -15.12 2.06
N SER A 538 -0.34 -14.90 1.49
CA SER A 538 -0.15 -13.83 0.51
C SER A 538 -0.89 -14.17 -0.79
N GLY A 539 -1.50 -13.18 -1.42
CA GLY A 539 -2.14 -13.34 -2.73
C GLY A 539 -1.18 -13.25 -3.92
N THR A 540 0.05 -12.74 -3.68
CA THR A 540 1.00 -12.41 -4.74
C THR A 540 2.36 -13.13 -4.63
N GLU A 541 2.63 -13.75 -3.49
CA GLU A 541 3.91 -14.39 -3.19
C GLU A 541 3.68 -15.71 -2.46
N PRO A 542 4.55 -16.73 -2.62
CA PRO A 542 4.43 -18.01 -1.93
C PRO A 542 4.86 -17.88 -0.46
N LYS A 543 4.09 -17.13 0.31
CA LYS A 543 4.31 -16.93 1.75
C LYS A 543 3.02 -16.83 2.54
N ILE A 544 3.08 -17.23 3.80
CA ILE A 544 2.03 -16.96 4.80
C ILE A 544 2.54 -15.86 5.74
N LYS A 545 1.73 -14.83 5.93
CA LYS A 545 1.93 -13.81 6.95
C LYS A 545 1.20 -14.23 8.22
N MET A 546 1.91 -14.20 9.34
CA MET A 546 1.34 -14.43 10.68
C MET A 546 1.54 -13.16 11.50
N TYR A 547 0.43 -12.54 11.87
CA TYR A 547 0.44 -11.31 12.68
C TYR A 547 0.25 -11.68 14.14
N VAL A 548 1.25 -11.39 14.94
CA VAL A 548 1.21 -11.52 16.40
C VAL A 548 0.75 -10.19 16.96
N LEU A 549 -0.39 -10.17 17.64
CA LEU A 549 -0.99 -9.00 18.27
C LEU A 549 -1.03 -9.24 19.78
N ALA A 550 0.07 -8.93 20.48
CA ALA A 550 0.20 -9.21 21.90
C ALA A 550 -0.23 -8.01 22.76
N ARG A 551 -0.83 -8.32 23.90
CA ARG A 551 -1.19 -7.36 24.96
C ARG A 551 -0.53 -7.79 26.29
N GLY A 552 -0.26 -6.81 27.17
CA GLY A 552 0.30 -7.08 28.51
C GLY A 552 -0.15 -6.04 29.52
N ALA A 553 0.11 -6.29 30.79
CA ALA A 553 -0.07 -5.32 31.87
C ALA A 553 1.10 -4.33 31.96
N SER A 554 2.23 -4.63 31.29
CA SER A 554 3.39 -3.76 31.12
C SER A 554 4.01 -3.94 29.74
N ALA A 555 4.91 -3.03 29.35
CA ALA A 555 5.66 -3.12 28.08
C ALA A 555 6.50 -4.41 28.01
N GLU A 556 7.14 -4.79 29.13
CA GLU A 556 7.96 -6.00 29.24
C GLU A 556 7.09 -7.25 29.04
N GLU A 557 5.90 -7.29 29.65
CA GLU A 557 4.98 -8.42 29.51
C GLU A 557 4.44 -8.53 28.09
N ALA A 558 4.01 -7.41 27.49
CA ALA A 558 3.54 -7.39 26.09
C ALA A 558 4.63 -7.89 25.13
N LYS A 559 5.88 -7.43 25.32
CA LYS A 559 7.03 -7.89 24.55
C LYS A 559 7.30 -9.38 24.77
N ALA A 560 7.31 -9.86 26.00
CA ALA A 560 7.57 -11.28 26.31
C ALA A 560 6.50 -12.19 25.67
N ARG A 561 5.22 -11.77 25.70
CA ARG A 561 4.13 -12.48 25.02
C ARG A 561 4.32 -12.49 23.52
N LYS A 562 4.62 -11.32 22.93
CA LYS A 562 4.91 -11.19 21.49
C LYS A 562 6.03 -12.14 21.06
N ASP A 563 7.18 -12.13 21.76
CA ASP A 563 8.33 -12.98 21.45
C ASP A 563 7.97 -14.47 21.50
N ARG A 564 7.18 -14.89 22.50
CA ARG A 564 6.70 -16.26 22.66
C ARG A 564 5.74 -16.70 21.56
N TYR A 565 4.79 -15.84 21.17
CA TYR A 565 3.83 -16.16 20.10
C TYR A 565 4.49 -16.11 18.72
N ALA A 566 5.45 -15.23 18.50
CA ALA A 566 6.25 -15.20 17.28
C ALA A 566 7.12 -16.46 17.14
N ALA A 567 7.70 -16.96 18.23
CA ALA A 567 8.41 -18.24 18.23
C ALA A 567 7.49 -19.41 17.86
N TYR A 568 6.26 -19.45 18.41
CA TYR A 568 5.24 -20.43 18.01
C TYR A 568 4.89 -20.30 16.51
N ALA A 569 4.65 -19.10 16.03
CA ALA A 569 4.34 -18.87 14.62
C ALA A 569 5.45 -19.39 13.69
N ARG A 570 6.73 -19.15 14.04
CA ARG A 570 7.89 -19.68 13.28
C ARG A 570 7.94 -21.21 13.32
N SER A 571 7.61 -21.86 14.46
CA SER A 571 7.62 -23.31 14.58
C SER A 571 6.60 -24.03 13.68
N LEU A 572 5.58 -23.32 13.19
CA LEU A 572 4.61 -23.89 12.25
C LEU A 572 5.22 -24.19 10.88
N ALA A 573 6.34 -23.55 10.52
CA ALA A 573 7.10 -23.88 9.30
C ALA A 573 7.97 -25.14 9.49
N GLU A 574 8.35 -25.49 10.73
CA GLU A 574 9.28 -26.57 11.06
C GLU A 574 8.55 -27.91 11.29
N LYS A 575 7.23 -27.89 11.47
CA LYS A 575 6.41 -29.10 11.69
C LYS A 575 6.01 -29.81 10.38
N LYS A 576 7.00 -29.94 9.46
CA LYS A 576 6.84 -30.66 8.20
C LYS A 576 7.38 -32.08 8.30
#